data_6d7a5a4883f595b07c323df783b87288
#
_entry.id   6d7a5a4883f595b07c323df783b87288
#
_cell.length_a   1.000
_cell.length_b   1.000
_cell.length_c   1.000
_cell.angle_alpha   90.00
_cell.angle_beta   90.00
_cell.angle_gamma   90.00
#
_symmetry.space_group_name_H-M   'P 1'
#
loop_
_entity.id
_entity.type
_entity.pdbx_description
1 polymer ?
#
loop_
_entity_poly.entity_id
_entity_poly.type
_entity_poly.pdbx_seq_one_letter_code
_entity_poly.pdbx_strand_id
1 'polypeptide(L)'
;MGSLDEVRKKLLAIDILRLLKGSFSYKHLSKLTNLSPTVLSRYINGHMLPNLEKAEKIIDLFKERFLAELVRAKISEVDGAYVLTQVNYDANLQKLIAKFIIRELELVKIDKVLTAATDGIPLAVQIGNELGAKIVVAKKERDVAFTEFLEERAIFSPVLFKTFYIPKGSIKPRDQVLIVDDIARTGATIEALARLVERSRARLTGIFTIFSVDNCMEKIKRKLKLRCKVESLINLS
;
A
#
# COMPACT_ATOMS: atom_id res chain seq x y z
N MET A 1 8.75 -29.30 2.80
CA MET A 1 7.63 -28.41 2.43
C MET A 1 8.05 -26.99 2.76
N GLY A 2 8.10 -26.07 1.79
CA GLY A 2 8.43 -24.66 2.04
C GLY A 2 7.37 -24.00 2.93
N SER A 3 7.77 -22.99 3.71
CA SER A 3 6.85 -22.21 4.52
C SER A 3 5.81 -21.49 3.63
N LEU A 4 4.67 -21.11 4.18
CA LEU A 4 3.65 -20.33 3.45
C LEU A 4 4.25 -19.04 2.85
N ASP A 5 5.22 -18.44 3.54
CA ASP A 5 5.96 -17.26 3.09
C ASP A 5 6.76 -17.54 1.81
N GLU A 6 7.45 -18.69 1.72
CA GLU A 6 8.17 -19.08 0.49
C GLU A 6 7.21 -19.24 -0.69
N VAL A 7 6.03 -19.83 -0.48
CA VAL A 7 5.02 -19.98 -1.54
C VAL A 7 4.54 -18.61 -2.01
N ARG A 8 4.27 -17.69 -1.07
CA ARG A 8 3.88 -16.30 -1.39
C ARG A 8 4.93 -15.58 -2.21
N LYS A 9 6.22 -15.70 -1.86
CA LYS A 9 7.33 -15.11 -2.63
C LYS A 9 7.39 -15.68 -4.06
N LYS A 10 7.26 -16.99 -4.22
CA LYS A 10 7.26 -17.62 -5.54
C LYS A 10 6.11 -17.15 -6.42
N LEU A 11 4.91 -17.01 -5.85
CA LEU A 11 3.74 -16.49 -6.57
C LEU A 11 3.91 -15.00 -6.90
N LEU A 12 4.46 -14.20 -5.99
CA LEU A 12 4.76 -12.79 -6.25
C LEU A 12 5.73 -12.62 -7.43
N ALA A 13 6.77 -13.43 -7.50
CA ALA A 13 7.71 -13.40 -8.63
C ALA A 13 7.01 -13.69 -9.97
N ILE A 14 6.02 -14.61 -10.00
CA ILE A 14 5.22 -14.88 -11.21
C ILE A 14 4.33 -13.68 -11.54
N ASP A 15 3.64 -13.09 -10.58
CA ASP A 15 2.80 -11.90 -10.79
C ASP A 15 3.64 -10.75 -11.38
N ILE A 16 4.86 -10.54 -10.88
CA ILE A 16 5.83 -9.57 -11.43
C ILE A 16 6.19 -9.89 -12.88
N LEU A 17 6.55 -11.13 -13.17
CA LEU A 17 6.93 -11.52 -14.54
C LEU A 17 5.77 -11.36 -15.53
N ARG A 18 4.53 -11.63 -15.11
CA ARG A 18 3.32 -11.40 -15.91
C ARG A 18 3.12 -9.93 -16.22
N LEU A 19 3.30 -9.07 -15.22
CA LEU A 19 3.20 -7.62 -15.39
C LEU A 19 4.26 -7.12 -16.37
N LEU A 20 5.53 -7.49 -16.16
CA LEU A 20 6.64 -7.10 -17.03
C LEU A 20 6.48 -7.63 -18.46
N LYS A 21 5.87 -8.81 -18.64
CA LYS A 21 5.62 -9.39 -19.97
C LYS A 21 4.65 -8.54 -20.80
N GLY A 22 3.79 -7.76 -20.17
CA GLY A 22 2.93 -6.79 -20.85
C GLY A 22 3.71 -5.72 -21.62
N SER A 23 4.90 -5.36 -21.13
CA SER A 23 5.75 -4.31 -21.71
C SER A 23 7.05 -4.82 -22.34
N PHE A 24 7.52 -6.02 -21.98
CA PHE A 24 8.80 -6.57 -22.42
C PHE A 24 8.69 -7.89 -23.14
N SER A 25 9.53 -8.09 -24.16
CA SER A 25 9.67 -9.39 -24.83
C SER A 25 10.35 -10.44 -23.94
N TYR A 26 10.13 -11.72 -24.21
CA TYR A 26 10.88 -12.82 -23.52
C TYR A 26 12.40 -12.67 -23.62
N LYS A 27 12.90 -12.21 -24.77
CA LYS A 27 14.34 -11.96 -25.01
C LYS A 27 14.85 -10.87 -24.06
N HIS A 28 14.08 -9.82 -23.86
CA HIS A 28 14.43 -8.74 -22.93
C HIS A 28 14.38 -9.20 -21.48
N LEU A 29 13.31 -9.87 -21.07
CA LEU A 29 13.19 -10.45 -19.72
C LEU A 29 14.31 -11.47 -19.43
N SER A 30 14.70 -12.25 -20.42
CA SER A 30 15.84 -13.19 -20.30
C SER A 30 17.13 -12.49 -19.95
N LYS A 31 17.43 -11.36 -20.59
CA LYS A 31 18.62 -10.55 -20.27
C LYS A 31 18.56 -9.93 -18.88
N LEU A 32 17.37 -9.51 -18.43
CA LEU A 32 17.18 -8.88 -17.11
C LEU A 32 17.29 -9.88 -15.96
N THR A 33 16.71 -11.06 -16.14
CA THR A 33 16.58 -12.06 -15.07
C THR A 33 17.63 -13.15 -15.11
N ASN A 34 18.43 -13.20 -16.17
CA ASN A 34 19.36 -14.30 -16.49
C ASN A 34 18.68 -15.68 -16.53
N LEU A 35 17.42 -15.71 -16.96
CA LEU A 35 16.64 -16.94 -17.16
C LEU A 35 16.35 -17.15 -18.64
N SER A 36 16.37 -18.41 -19.12
CA SER A 36 16.05 -18.68 -20.53
C SER A 36 14.60 -18.31 -20.86
N PRO A 37 14.29 -17.91 -22.10
CA PRO A 37 12.93 -17.62 -22.54
C PRO A 37 11.95 -18.77 -22.26
N THR A 38 12.40 -20.02 -22.40
CA THR A 38 11.59 -21.22 -22.11
C THR A 38 11.22 -21.30 -20.62
N VAL A 39 12.16 -21.04 -19.72
CA VAL A 39 11.91 -21.03 -18.26
C VAL A 39 10.95 -19.90 -17.89
N LEU A 40 11.16 -18.69 -18.44
CA LEU A 40 10.28 -17.55 -18.23
C LEU A 40 8.84 -17.85 -18.70
N SER A 41 8.70 -18.46 -19.88
CA SER A 41 7.39 -18.88 -20.39
C SER A 41 6.69 -19.86 -19.45
N ARG A 42 7.42 -20.86 -18.92
CA ARG A 42 6.86 -21.83 -17.97
C ARG A 42 6.44 -21.19 -16.66
N TYR A 43 7.18 -20.19 -16.14
CA TYR A 43 6.80 -19.44 -14.95
C TYR A 43 5.55 -18.58 -15.20
N ILE A 44 5.56 -17.78 -16.26
CA ILE A 44 4.47 -16.85 -16.60
C ILE A 44 3.15 -17.59 -16.84
N ASN A 45 3.21 -18.75 -17.51
CA ASN A 45 2.03 -19.58 -17.79
C ASN A 45 1.63 -20.50 -16.62
N GLY A 46 2.36 -20.47 -15.50
CA GLY A 46 2.02 -21.24 -14.31
C GLY A 46 2.35 -22.73 -14.38
N HIS A 47 3.10 -23.17 -15.39
CA HIS A 47 3.51 -24.58 -15.52
C HIS A 47 4.62 -24.98 -14.54
N MET A 48 5.29 -24.01 -13.94
CA MET A 48 6.37 -24.23 -12.98
C MET A 48 6.50 -23.03 -12.04
N LEU A 49 6.80 -23.28 -10.78
CA LEU A 49 7.17 -22.22 -9.81
C LEU A 49 8.69 -22.01 -9.80
N PRO A 50 9.20 -20.77 -9.66
CA PRO A 50 10.60 -20.55 -9.38
C PRO A 50 10.99 -21.16 -8.03
N ASN A 51 12.25 -21.53 -7.84
CA ASN A 51 12.77 -21.78 -6.50
C ASN A 51 12.87 -20.46 -5.73
N LEU A 52 13.09 -20.51 -4.41
CA LEU A 52 13.08 -19.33 -3.56
C LEU A 52 14.13 -18.31 -3.99
N GLU A 53 15.36 -18.73 -4.26
CA GLU A 53 16.46 -17.86 -4.70
C GLU A 53 16.12 -17.07 -5.97
N LYS A 54 15.56 -17.75 -6.98
CA LYS A 54 15.14 -17.11 -8.23
C LYS A 54 13.96 -16.16 -8.01
N ALA A 55 13.03 -16.54 -7.13
CA ALA A 55 11.89 -15.69 -6.78
C ALA A 55 12.37 -14.38 -6.13
N GLU A 56 13.26 -14.46 -5.16
CA GLU A 56 13.82 -13.29 -4.49
C GLU A 56 14.58 -12.39 -5.46
N LYS A 57 15.45 -12.96 -6.32
CA LYS A 57 16.14 -12.18 -7.37
C LYS A 57 15.19 -11.43 -8.30
N ILE A 58 14.09 -12.06 -8.70
CA ILE A 58 13.08 -11.40 -9.55
C ILE A 58 12.38 -10.27 -8.79
N ILE A 59 12.03 -10.48 -7.53
CA ILE A 59 11.35 -9.48 -6.67
C ILE A 59 12.27 -8.28 -6.43
N ASP A 60 13.54 -8.53 -6.07
CA ASP A 60 14.50 -7.48 -5.79
C ASP A 60 14.82 -6.66 -7.05
N LEU A 61 15.06 -7.33 -8.19
CA LEU A 61 15.23 -6.68 -9.48
C LEU A 61 14.04 -5.76 -9.83
N PHE A 62 12.83 -6.23 -9.58
CA PHE A 62 11.63 -5.44 -9.87
C PHE A 62 11.52 -4.23 -8.93
N LYS A 63 11.74 -4.43 -7.63
CA LYS A 63 11.71 -3.35 -6.63
C LYS A 63 12.71 -2.24 -6.97
N GLU A 64 13.94 -2.62 -7.29
CA GLU A 64 15.03 -1.67 -7.52
C GLU A 64 14.90 -0.90 -8.85
N ARG A 65 14.39 -1.54 -9.90
CA ARG A 65 14.47 -0.98 -11.26
C ARG A 65 13.14 -0.59 -11.86
N PHE A 66 12.06 -1.30 -11.54
CA PHE A 66 10.82 -1.18 -12.31
C PHE A 66 9.64 -0.63 -11.52
N LEU A 67 9.55 -0.92 -10.22
CA LEU A 67 8.35 -0.59 -9.45
C LEU A 67 8.09 0.91 -9.43
N ALA A 68 9.09 1.70 -9.07
CA ALA A 68 8.95 3.16 -9.00
C ALA A 68 8.73 3.76 -10.37
N GLU A 69 9.44 3.28 -11.40
CA GLU A 69 9.30 3.76 -12.78
C GLU A 69 7.92 3.43 -13.35
N LEU A 70 7.45 2.19 -13.17
CA LEU A 70 6.12 1.74 -13.61
C LEU A 70 5.01 2.57 -12.98
N VAL A 71 5.12 2.86 -11.68
CA VAL A 71 4.13 3.65 -10.96
C VAL A 71 4.19 5.11 -11.40
N ARG A 72 5.41 5.67 -11.54
CA ARG A 72 5.61 7.06 -12.04
C ARG A 72 5.06 7.26 -13.45
N ALA A 73 5.22 6.28 -14.35
CA ALA A 73 4.72 6.35 -15.72
C ALA A 73 3.18 6.44 -15.82
N LYS A 74 2.46 6.13 -14.74
CA LYS A 74 0.99 6.20 -14.65
C LYS A 74 0.48 7.46 -13.93
N ILE A 75 1.38 8.35 -13.53
CA ILE A 75 1.02 9.63 -12.91
C ILE A 75 0.98 10.69 -13.99
N SER A 76 -0.02 11.55 -13.95
CA SER A 76 -0.04 12.81 -14.68
C SER A 76 -0.24 13.97 -13.70
N GLU A 77 0.07 15.18 -14.17
CA GLU A 77 -0.13 16.41 -13.42
C GLU A 77 -1.02 17.33 -14.22
N VAL A 78 -2.04 17.87 -13.57
CA VAL A 78 -2.96 18.84 -14.16
C VAL A 78 -3.13 19.98 -13.16
N ASP A 79 -2.84 21.20 -13.59
CA ASP A 79 -2.94 22.42 -12.76
C ASP A 79 -2.25 22.31 -11.38
N GLY A 80 -1.05 21.71 -11.35
CA GLY A 80 -0.29 21.50 -10.12
C GLY A 80 -0.85 20.38 -9.19
N ALA A 81 -1.84 19.62 -9.66
CA ALA A 81 -2.39 18.48 -8.93
C ALA A 81 -1.98 17.15 -9.58
N TYR A 82 -1.47 16.21 -8.78
CA TYR A 82 -1.20 14.85 -9.26
C TYR A 82 -2.50 14.10 -9.53
N VAL A 83 -2.63 13.52 -10.71
CA VAL A 83 -3.72 12.65 -11.13
C VAL A 83 -3.26 11.20 -10.98
N LEU A 84 -3.81 10.49 -10.00
CA LEU A 84 -3.39 9.15 -9.59
C LEU A 84 -4.37 8.05 -10.04
N THR A 85 -5.39 8.40 -10.81
CA THR A 85 -6.48 7.51 -11.23
C THR A 85 -5.97 6.20 -11.86
N GLN A 86 -4.96 6.30 -12.73
CA GLN A 86 -4.38 5.13 -13.39
C GLN A 86 -3.61 4.20 -12.43
N VAL A 87 -3.14 4.71 -11.30
CA VAL A 87 -2.51 3.91 -10.25
C VAL A 87 -3.57 3.36 -9.30
N ASN A 88 -4.49 4.22 -8.84
CA ASN A 88 -5.45 3.88 -7.79
C ASN A 88 -6.47 2.82 -8.25
N TYR A 89 -6.84 2.80 -9.54
CA TYR A 89 -7.84 1.88 -10.06
C TYR A 89 -7.27 0.76 -10.96
N ASP A 90 -5.94 0.61 -11.04
CA ASP A 90 -5.31 -0.58 -11.63
C ASP A 90 -5.20 -1.69 -10.58
N ALA A 91 -6.16 -2.62 -10.59
CA ALA A 91 -6.27 -3.68 -9.58
C ALA A 91 -5.01 -4.58 -9.51
N ASN A 92 -4.35 -4.83 -10.65
CA ASN A 92 -3.14 -5.65 -10.69
C ASN A 92 -1.95 -4.90 -10.06
N LEU A 93 -1.83 -3.61 -10.34
CA LEU A 93 -0.80 -2.75 -9.76
C LEU A 93 -1.03 -2.58 -8.25
N GLN A 94 -2.27 -2.33 -7.82
CA GLN A 94 -2.64 -2.22 -6.41
C GLN A 94 -2.34 -3.50 -5.63
N LYS A 95 -2.66 -4.67 -6.20
CA LYS A 95 -2.30 -5.97 -5.63
C LYS A 95 -0.79 -6.13 -5.46
N LEU A 96 -0.03 -5.71 -6.47
CA LEU A 96 1.43 -5.80 -6.42
C LEU A 96 2.01 -4.86 -5.37
N ILE A 97 1.57 -3.60 -5.33
CA ILE A 97 1.97 -2.61 -4.32
C ILE A 97 1.64 -3.14 -2.91
N ALA A 98 0.45 -3.69 -2.70
CA ALA A 98 0.06 -4.27 -1.41
C ALA A 98 1.02 -5.37 -0.95
N LYS A 99 1.44 -6.27 -1.85
CA LYS A 99 2.41 -7.33 -1.52
C LYS A 99 3.79 -6.77 -1.13
N PHE A 100 4.24 -5.68 -1.75
CA PHE A 100 5.47 -5.01 -1.35
C PHE A 100 5.34 -4.36 0.03
N ILE A 101 4.24 -3.68 0.31
CA ILE A 101 3.97 -3.09 1.63
C ILE A 101 3.95 -4.17 2.71
N ILE A 102 3.27 -5.29 2.45
CA ILE A 102 3.17 -6.40 3.41
C ILE A 102 4.55 -7.02 3.70
N ARG A 103 5.39 -7.15 2.69
CA ARG A 103 6.77 -7.63 2.86
C ARG A 103 7.57 -6.72 3.82
N GLU A 104 7.33 -5.42 3.79
CA GLU A 104 7.97 -4.44 4.65
C GLU A 104 7.44 -4.47 6.10
N LEU A 105 6.29 -5.07 6.36
CA LEU A 105 5.67 -5.15 7.69
C LEU A 105 6.27 -6.22 8.61
N GLU A 106 7.27 -6.99 8.16
CA GLU A 106 8.04 -7.95 8.98
C GLU A 106 7.19 -8.88 9.87
N LEU A 107 6.15 -9.50 9.30
CA LEU A 107 5.28 -10.47 9.98
C LEU A 107 4.47 -9.89 11.17
N VAL A 108 4.31 -8.60 11.28
CA VAL A 108 3.44 -8.01 12.30
C VAL A 108 1.98 -8.38 12.03
N LYS A 109 1.30 -8.91 13.04
CA LYS A 109 -0.15 -9.15 12.93
C LYS A 109 -0.88 -7.83 12.75
N ILE A 110 -1.78 -7.75 11.76
CA ILE A 110 -2.66 -6.61 11.52
C ILE A 110 -4.10 -7.07 11.70
N ASP A 111 -4.84 -6.41 12.58
CA ASP A 111 -6.27 -6.70 12.81
C ASP A 111 -7.16 -5.81 11.93
N LYS A 112 -6.72 -4.57 11.68
CA LYS A 112 -7.45 -3.56 10.91
C LYS A 112 -6.54 -2.83 9.93
N VAL A 113 -7.05 -2.56 8.73
CA VAL A 113 -6.49 -1.61 7.78
C VAL A 113 -7.39 -0.38 7.75
N LEU A 114 -6.87 0.77 8.16
CA LEU A 114 -7.59 2.05 8.19
C LEU A 114 -7.15 2.91 7.01
N THR A 115 -8.11 3.45 6.28
CA THR A 115 -7.86 4.38 5.17
C THR A 115 -8.89 5.51 5.16
N ALA A 116 -8.57 6.59 4.46
CA ALA A 116 -9.54 7.65 4.17
C ALA A 116 -10.31 7.38 2.86
N ALA A 117 -11.60 7.73 2.82
CA ALA A 117 -12.34 7.72 1.57
C ALA A 117 -11.85 8.90 0.68
N THR A 118 -11.61 8.65 -0.61
CA THR A 118 -12.04 7.52 -1.45
C THR A 118 -10.86 6.72 -2.00
N ASP A 119 -9.77 7.38 -2.34
CA ASP A 119 -8.71 6.90 -3.24
C ASP A 119 -7.74 5.90 -2.55
N GLY A 120 -7.68 5.89 -1.20
CA GLY A 120 -6.94 4.88 -0.45
C GLY A 120 -7.65 3.53 -0.32
N ILE A 121 -8.96 3.45 -0.65
CA ILE A 121 -9.77 2.23 -0.50
C ILE A 121 -9.23 1.06 -1.32
N PRO A 122 -8.87 1.21 -2.62
CA PRO A 122 -8.37 0.08 -3.41
C PRO A 122 -7.14 -0.58 -2.78
N LEU A 123 -6.18 0.22 -2.29
CA LEU A 123 -5.00 -0.28 -1.60
C LEU A 123 -5.37 -1.02 -0.30
N ALA A 124 -6.24 -0.42 0.51
CA ALA A 124 -6.70 -1.02 1.76
C ALA A 124 -7.38 -2.37 1.54
N VAL A 125 -8.18 -2.51 0.47
CA VAL A 125 -8.82 -3.78 0.09
C VAL A 125 -7.80 -4.84 -0.25
N GLN A 126 -6.79 -4.52 -1.07
CA GLN A 126 -5.75 -5.49 -1.43
C GLN A 126 -4.93 -5.94 -0.23
N ILE A 127 -4.54 -5.01 0.65
CA ILE A 127 -3.79 -5.34 1.88
C ILE A 127 -4.67 -6.15 2.83
N GLY A 128 -5.93 -5.77 3.02
CA GLY A 128 -6.87 -6.50 3.87
C GLY A 128 -7.08 -7.94 3.40
N ASN A 129 -7.24 -8.16 2.10
CA ASN A 129 -7.36 -9.50 1.52
C ASN A 129 -6.12 -10.38 1.76
N GLU A 130 -4.93 -9.83 1.53
CA GLU A 130 -3.68 -10.59 1.69
C GLU A 130 -3.37 -10.93 3.17
N LEU A 131 -3.77 -10.06 4.12
CA LEU A 131 -3.52 -10.23 5.56
C LEU A 131 -4.70 -10.89 6.31
N GLY A 132 -5.87 -11.01 5.69
CA GLY A 132 -7.11 -11.41 6.38
C GLY A 132 -7.59 -10.36 7.40
N ALA A 133 -7.18 -9.09 7.23
CA ALA A 133 -7.52 -7.99 8.11
C ALA A 133 -8.83 -7.30 7.70
N LYS A 134 -9.59 -6.79 8.68
CA LYS A 134 -10.80 -6.02 8.39
C LYS A 134 -10.46 -4.59 7.98
N ILE A 135 -11.20 -4.06 7.01
CA ILE A 135 -11.00 -2.70 6.52
C ILE A 135 -11.92 -1.75 7.28
N VAL A 136 -11.37 -0.61 7.68
CA VAL A 136 -12.11 0.52 8.23
C VAL A 136 -11.87 1.72 7.33
N VAL A 137 -12.95 2.31 6.84
CA VAL A 137 -12.90 3.49 5.97
C VAL A 137 -13.36 4.71 6.76
N ALA A 138 -12.47 5.67 6.93
CA ALA A 138 -12.81 6.97 7.49
C ALA A 138 -13.46 7.83 6.41
N LYS A 139 -14.75 8.12 6.58
CA LYS A 139 -15.59 8.89 5.64
C LYS A 139 -15.62 10.36 6.03
N LYS A 140 -15.85 11.24 5.06
CA LYS A 140 -16.07 12.69 5.28
C LYS A 140 -17.48 13.01 5.76
N GLU A 141 -18.37 12.04 5.69
CA GLU A 141 -19.77 12.14 6.10
C GLU A 141 -20.12 10.99 7.03
N ARG A 142 -21.05 11.20 7.93
CA ARG A 142 -21.56 10.15 8.82
C ARG A 142 -22.41 9.17 8.04
N ASP A 143 -22.14 7.89 8.21
CA ASP A 143 -22.93 6.83 7.59
C ASP A 143 -24.27 6.67 8.31
N VAL A 144 -25.36 6.71 7.56
CA VAL A 144 -26.73 6.61 8.12
C VAL A 144 -27.02 5.29 8.84
N ALA A 145 -26.21 4.26 8.60
CA ALA A 145 -26.36 2.96 9.25
C ALA A 145 -25.88 2.93 10.71
N PHE A 146 -25.24 4.01 11.19
CA PHE A 146 -24.66 4.06 12.53
C PHE A 146 -25.11 5.31 13.29
N THR A 147 -25.24 5.18 14.60
CA THR A 147 -25.66 6.30 15.49
C THR A 147 -24.48 6.97 16.20
N GLU A 148 -23.40 6.23 16.43
CA GLU A 148 -22.23 6.73 17.17
C GLU A 148 -20.96 6.67 16.34
N PHE A 149 -20.17 7.75 16.40
CA PHE A 149 -18.92 7.90 15.65
C PHE A 149 -17.77 8.36 16.53
N LEU A 150 -16.57 7.97 16.15
CA LEU A 150 -15.35 8.72 16.47
C LEU A 150 -15.06 9.64 15.29
N GLU A 151 -14.69 10.88 15.58
CA GLU A 151 -14.42 11.89 14.57
C GLU A 151 -13.11 12.63 14.86
N GLU A 152 -12.37 12.97 13.80
CA GLU A 152 -11.14 13.74 13.87
C GLU A 152 -11.03 14.71 12.70
N ARG A 153 -10.42 15.88 12.97
CA ARG A 153 -10.20 16.90 11.95
C ARG A 153 -8.82 16.78 11.35
N ALA A 154 -8.76 16.67 10.03
CA ALA A 154 -7.56 16.90 9.26
C ALA A 154 -7.46 18.37 8.91
N ILE A 155 -6.46 19.08 9.44
CA ILE A 155 -6.27 20.51 9.26
C ILE A 155 -5.22 20.73 8.18
N PHE A 156 -5.63 21.26 7.03
CA PHE A 156 -4.77 21.52 5.87
C PHE A 156 -4.18 22.94 5.92
N SER A 157 -4.96 23.90 6.46
CA SER A 157 -4.55 25.27 6.74
C SER A 157 -5.43 25.84 7.86
N PRO A 158 -5.15 27.04 8.39
CA PRO A 158 -5.97 27.66 9.43
C PRO A 158 -7.46 27.78 9.08
N VAL A 159 -7.78 27.88 7.80
CA VAL A 159 -9.17 28.03 7.29
C VAL A 159 -9.72 26.81 6.57
N LEU A 160 -8.89 25.79 6.34
CA LEU A 160 -9.29 24.59 5.59
C LEU A 160 -9.08 23.34 6.43
N PHE A 161 -10.16 22.68 6.79
CA PHE A 161 -10.14 21.38 7.45
C PHE A 161 -11.20 20.46 6.87
N LYS A 162 -11.01 19.15 7.06
CA LYS A 162 -11.99 18.11 6.76
C LYS A 162 -12.14 17.22 7.98
N THR A 163 -13.39 16.88 8.34
CA THR A 163 -13.67 15.94 9.42
C THR A 163 -13.79 14.54 8.86
N PHE A 164 -13.13 13.58 9.49
CA PHE A 164 -13.22 12.17 9.17
C PHE A 164 -13.94 11.43 10.28
N TYR A 165 -14.84 10.54 9.90
CA TYR A 165 -15.72 9.77 10.78
C TYR A 165 -15.47 8.28 10.60
N ILE A 166 -15.36 7.54 11.70
CA ILE A 166 -15.46 6.07 11.70
C ILE A 166 -16.57 5.66 12.68
N PRO A 167 -17.35 4.59 12.40
CA PRO A 167 -18.31 4.08 13.37
C PRO A 167 -17.62 3.69 14.68
N LYS A 168 -18.20 4.06 15.81
CA LYS A 168 -17.69 3.70 17.13
C LYS A 168 -17.62 2.17 17.27
N GLY A 169 -16.51 1.63 17.73
CA GLY A 169 -16.28 0.18 17.85
C GLY A 169 -15.83 -0.53 16.56
N SER A 170 -15.71 0.18 15.42
CA SER A 170 -15.11 -0.39 14.19
C SER A 170 -13.62 -0.75 14.39
N ILE A 171 -12.94 0.03 15.21
CA ILE A 171 -11.61 -0.27 15.77
C ILE A 171 -11.78 -0.50 17.27
N LYS A 172 -11.32 -1.64 17.75
CA LYS A 172 -11.43 -2.03 19.17
C LYS A 172 -10.14 -1.70 19.93
N PRO A 173 -10.20 -1.53 21.25
CA PRO A 173 -8.99 -1.43 22.07
C PRO A 173 -8.04 -2.59 21.82
N ARG A 174 -6.74 -2.28 21.68
CA ARG A 174 -5.64 -3.21 21.40
C ARG A 174 -5.62 -3.81 19.99
N ASP A 175 -6.58 -3.50 19.08
CA ASP A 175 -6.44 -3.85 17.67
C ASP A 175 -5.11 -3.33 17.14
N GLN A 176 -4.43 -4.11 16.32
CA GLN A 176 -3.24 -3.69 15.58
C GLN A 176 -3.69 -3.09 14.25
N VAL A 177 -3.46 -1.78 14.12
CA VAL A 177 -3.98 -0.99 13.00
C VAL A 177 -2.86 -0.56 12.07
N LEU A 178 -3.01 -0.86 10.79
CA LEU A 178 -2.20 -0.32 9.70
C LEU A 178 -2.99 0.81 9.04
N ILE A 179 -2.39 1.99 8.93
CA ILE A 179 -2.94 3.09 8.12
C ILE A 179 -2.35 3.01 6.72
N VAL A 180 -3.22 3.09 5.71
CA VAL A 180 -2.81 3.18 4.31
C VAL A 180 -3.58 4.28 3.58
N ASP A 181 -2.92 4.93 2.62
CA ASP A 181 -3.55 5.91 1.75
C ASP A 181 -2.86 5.93 0.38
N ASP A 182 -3.44 6.58 -0.60
CA ASP A 182 -2.80 6.73 -1.91
C ASP A 182 -1.68 7.78 -1.85
N ILE A 183 -1.94 8.97 -1.30
CA ILE A 183 -0.96 10.06 -1.26
C ILE A 183 -0.97 10.83 0.07
N ALA A 184 0.21 11.07 0.61
CA ALA A 184 0.43 12.01 1.71
C ALA A 184 1.05 13.31 1.18
N ARG A 185 0.25 14.39 1.08
CA ARG A 185 0.73 15.72 0.65
C ARG A 185 1.20 16.56 1.85
N THR A 186 0.29 16.91 2.74
CA THR A 186 0.58 17.69 3.95
C THR A 186 0.67 16.84 5.21
N GLY A 187 0.21 15.59 5.14
CA GLY A 187 0.10 14.68 6.26
C GLY A 187 -1.14 14.87 7.13
N ALA A 188 -1.95 15.89 6.88
CA ALA A 188 -3.12 16.19 7.72
C ALA A 188 -4.12 15.04 7.83
N THR A 189 -4.39 14.33 6.72
CA THR A 189 -5.25 13.13 6.69
C THR A 189 -4.65 12.04 7.57
N ILE A 190 -3.38 11.71 7.36
CA ILE A 190 -2.68 10.65 8.12
C ILE A 190 -2.67 10.97 9.62
N GLU A 191 -2.44 12.23 9.99
CA GLU A 191 -2.49 12.65 11.39
C GLU A 191 -3.89 12.48 12.02
N ALA A 192 -4.94 12.80 11.28
CA ALA A 192 -6.32 12.59 11.74
C ALA A 192 -6.61 11.09 11.91
N LEU A 193 -6.20 10.25 10.95
CA LEU A 193 -6.35 8.80 11.05
C LEU A 193 -5.56 8.23 12.25
N ALA A 194 -4.34 8.70 12.49
CA ALA A 194 -3.54 8.27 13.65
C ALA A 194 -4.23 8.63 14.98
N ARG A 195 -4.83 9.83 15.10
CA ARG A 195 -5.63 10.20 16.26
C ARG A 195 -6.89 9.36 16.43
N LEU A 196 -7.56 8.95 15.36
CA LEU A 196 -8.68 8.00 15.45
C LEU A 196 -8.25 6.65 16.02
N VAL A 197 -7.06 6.15 15.64
CA VAL A 197 -6.48 4.93 16.21
C VAL A 197 -6.20 5.10 17.71
N GLU A 198 -5.58 6.21 18.10
CA GLU A 198 -5.28 6.52 19.50
C GLU A 198 -6.56 6.62 20.35
N ARG A 199 -7.57 7.34 19.89
CA ARG A 199 -8.88 7.46 20.56
C ARG A 199 -9.63 6.14 20.67
N SER A 200 -9.39 5.22 19.74
CA SER A 200 -9.91 3.84 19.81
C SER A 200 -9.15 2.98 20.83
N ARG A 201 -8.08 3.51 21.47
CA ARG A 201 -7.15 2.76 22.34
C ARG A 201 -6.53 1.55 21.64
N ALA A 202 -6.38 1.65 20.33
CA ALA A 202 -5.73 0.67 19.47
C ALA A 202 -4.25 0.98 19.31
N ARG A 203 -3.50 0.04 18.74
CA ARG A 203 -2.07 0.18 18.49
C ARG A 203 -1.82 0.48 17.01
N LEU A 204 -1.23 1.62 16.72
CA LEU A 204 -0.75 1.92 15.38
C LEU A 204 0.52 1.12 15.10
N THR A 205 0.48 0.25 14.10
CA THR A 205 1.57 -0.68 13.74
C THR A 205 2.38 -0.22 12.55
N GLY A 206 1.82 0.61 11.69
CA GLY A 206 2.50 1.18 10.54
C GLY A 206 1.64 2.18 9.79
N ILE A 207 2.29 2.98 8.96
CA ILE A 207 1.66 3.90 8.01
C ILE A 207 2.36 3.73 6.67
N PHE A 208 1.58 3.45 5.64
CA PHE A 208 2.09 3.34 4.28
C PHE A 208 1.22 4.11 3.30
N THR A 209 1.87 4.83 2.38
CA THR A 209 1.22 5.46 1.24
C THR A 209 1.90 5.04 -0.05
N ILE A 210 1.18 5.10 -1.18
CA ILE A 210 1.84 4.90 -2.47
C ILE A 210 2.74 6.08 -2.75
N PHE A 211 2.25 7.29 -2.50
CA PHE A 211 2.98 8.52 -2.74
C PHE A 211 3.11 9.38 -1.48
N SER A 212 4.20 10.12 -1.40
CA SER A 212 4.34 11.27 -0.51
C SER A 212 4.91 12.46 -1.28
N VAL A 213 4.62 13.66 -0.81
CA VAL A 213 5.16 14.92 -1.37
C VAL A 213 6.11 15.53 -0.34
N ASP A 214 7.26 16.04 -0.80
CA ASP A 214 8.21 16.80 0.01
C ASP A 214 8.62 16.13 1.33
N ASN A 215 8.91 14.83 1.30
CA ASN A 215 9.28 14.03 2.47
C ASN A 215 8.24 14.09 3.61
N CYS A 216 6.95 14.19 3.24
CA CYS A 216 5.84 14.30 4.18
C CYS A 216 5.84 13.19 5.26
N MET A 217 6.18 11.95 4.88
CA MET A 217 6.19 10.79 5.80
C MET A 217 7.20 10.96 6.94
N GLU A 218 8.38 11.49 6.66
CA GLU A 218 9.38 11.81 7.69
C GLU A 218 8.90 12.90 8.65
N LYS A 219 8.23 13.94 8.11
CA LYS A 219 7.64 15.01 8.90
C LYS A 219 6.57 14.47 9.86
N ILE A 220 5.67 13.60 9.36
CA ILE A 220 4.63 12.92 10.16
C ILE A 220 5.27 12.09 11.27
N LYS A 221 6.25 11.25 10.93
CA LYS A 221 6.93 10.36 11.89
C LYS A 221 7.52 11.14 13.06
N ARG A 222 8.20 12.26 12.77
CA ARG A 222 8.78 13.14 13.80
C ARG A 222 7.71 13.85 14.62
N LYS A 223 6.71 14.46 13.96
CA LYS A 223 5.63 15.22 14.61
C LYS A 223 4.83 14.38 15.59
N LEU A 224 4.46 13.17 15.20
CA LEU A 224 3.69 12.24 16.02
C LEU A 224 4.55 11.34 16.90
N LYS A 225 5.89 11.50 16.88
CA LYS A 225 6.85 10.69 17.65
C LYS A 225 6.62 9.17 17.48
N LEU A 226 6.32 8.75 16.27
CA LEU A 226 5.94 7.37 15.96
C LEU A 226 7.16 6.45 16.01
N ARG A 227 7.00 5.31 16.69
CA ARG A 227 8.00 4.23 16.73
C ARG A 227 7.78 3.17 15.66
N CYS A 228 6.60 3.16 15.04
CA CYS A 228 6.27 2.23 13.96
C CYS A 228 6.87 2.69 12.62
N LYS A 229 6.80 1.81 11.62
CA LYS A 229 7.23 2.10 10.26
C LYS A 229 6.29 3.13 9.61
N VAL A 230 6.86 4.17 9.01
CA VAL A 230 6.13 5.25 8.33
C VAL A 230 6.83 5.51 7.01
N GLU A 231 6.24 5.05 5.91
CA GLU A 231 6.90 5.03 4.61
C GLU A 231 5.94 5.32 3.47
N SER A 232 6.49 5.79 2.36
CA SER A 232 5.83 5.83 1.06
C SER A 232 6.66 5.05 0.05
N LEU A 233 5.97 4.48 -0.94
CA LEU A 233 6.64 3.77 -2.03
C LEU A 233 7.43 4.74 -2.90
N ILE A 234 6.88 5.94 -3.16
CA ILE A 234 7.49 6.97 -4.00
C ILE A 234 7.35 8.33 -3.32
N ASN A 235 8.46 9.05 -3.25
CA ASN A 235 8.44 10.48 -2.90
C ASN A 235 8.39 11.31 -4.18
N LEU A 236 7.42 12.20 -4.25
CA LEU A 236 7.25 13.21 -5.29
C LEU A 236 7.82 14.51 -4.76
N SER A 237 8.64 15.14 -5.50
CA SER A 237 9.28 16.43 -5.19
C SER A 237 8.83 17.47 -6.21
#